data_36773b1e4b321d2ac6eaa20b7ec3462e
#
_entry.id   36773b1e4b321d2ac6eaa20b7ec3462e
#
_cell.length_a   1.000
_cell.length_b   1.000
_cell.length_c   1.000
_cell.angle_alpha   90.00
_cell.angle_beta   90.00
_cell.angle_gamma   90.00
#
_symmetry.space_group_name_H-M   'P 1'
#
loop_
_entity.id
_entity.type
_entity.pdbx_description
1 polymer ?
#
loop_
_entity_poly.entity_id
_entity_poly.type
_entity_poly.pdbx_seq_one_letter_code
_entity_poly.pdbx_strand_id
1 'polypeptide(L)'
;MHLALEDSLSGERRTVRSGTQGAVGLYVCGPTVYDLAHVGHARTYLYFDVVRRFLESEGFRVRHVMNVTDVEDKIDQRAAALGMTSRALARREEKGFFRDLAALGILNPQYRPRASEYIPEMTRIARSLERTGRVRRTGDEWVYEPPERAEGQNFPTGRELARHAVPERGHPFPTRGGGERSILVWKLQNGPRPSWTSPWGRGVPGWHLECFAMATRLLGIPVDLHGGGRDLIYPHHYAENEIAMALDRTRFSRMFLHTGFVLRDGSKMSKSTGNLVPIRTVLPDVGAGALRWYLIRPIYSDRLGWSGRDLARARDEYEGVRRSFGQWLAPGAGGRWGASRVRSLAEGVRRDLAQGLRTDRVIPRLALFAEGLGREDSGRVSRGERREAREAVRSIERRTGIPLL
;
A
#
# COMPACT_ATOMS: atom_id res chain seq x y z
N MET A 1 4.10 21.07 -7.76
CA MET A 1 3.64 20.23 -8.93
C MET A 1 2.59 19.27 -8.39
N HIS A 2 1.63 18.85 -9.21
CA HIS A 2 0.56 17.95 -8.75
C HIS A 2 0.89 16.51 -9.14
N LEU A 3 0.59 15.56 -8.24
CA LEU A 3 0.71 14.13 -8.52
C LEU A 3 -0.49 13.67 -9.35
N ALA A 4 -0.24 13.18 -10.56
CA ALA A 4 -1.26 12.59 -11.43
C ALA A 4 -1.07 11.08 -11.48
N LEU A 5 -2.10 10.33 -11.10
CA LEU A 5 -2.12 8.87 -11.05
C LEU A 5 -3.26 8.31 -11.90
N GLU A 6 -3.16 7.06 -12.30
CA GLU A 6 -4.27 6.32 -12.87
C GLU A 6 -5.13 5.73 -11.74
N ASP A 7 -6.41 6.07 -11.73
CA ASP A 7 -7.38 5.45 -10.82
C ASP A 7 -7.60 3.99 -11.25
N SER A 8 -7.15 3.07 -10.44
CA SER A 8 -7.15 1.63 -10.78
C SER A 8 -8.54 1.03 -11.00
N LEU A 9 -9.61 1.71 -10.59
CA LEU A 9 -10.97 1.23 -10.77
C LEU A 9 -11.65 1.82 -12.01
N SER A 10 -11.34 3.08 -12.36
CA SER A 10 -11.93 3.69 -13.58
C SER A 10 -10.98 3.69 -14.77
N GLY A 11 -9.69 3.44 -14.58
CA GLY A 11 -8.65 3.60 -15.60
C GLY A 11 -8.36 5.06 -15.97
N GLU A 12 -9.06 6.02 -15.37
CA GLU A 12 -8.88 7.44 -15.66
C GLU A 12 -7.65 8.01 -14.96
N ARG A 13 -6.93 8.86 -15.66
CA ARG A 13 -5.84 9.62 -15.06
C ARG A 13 -6.40 10.80 -14.28
N ARG A 14 -6.12 10.84 -12.99
CA ARG A 14 -6.61 11.87 -12.07
C ARG A 14 -5.47 12.53 -11.31
N THR A 15 -5.66 13.79 -10.95
CA THR A 15 -4.72 14.56 -10.13
C THR A 15 -5.11 14.46 -8.67
N VAL A 16 -4.15 14.11 -7.81
CA VAL A 16 -4.36 14.12 -6.36
C VAL A 16 -4.53 15.57 -5.90
N ARG A 17 -5.59 15.84 -5.16
CA ARG A 17 -5.94 17.14 -4.60
C ARG A 17 -6.10 17.02 -3.09
N SER A 18 -5.85 18.07 -2.35
CA SER A 18 -6.19 18.11 -0.92
C SER A 18 -7.70 18.07 -0.73
N GLY A 19 -8.14 17.29 0.25
CA GLY A 19 -9.53 17.25 0.67
C GLY A 19 -9.98 18.53 1.37
N THR A 20 -11.20 18.52 1.91
CA THR A 20 -11.86 19.67 2.54
C THR A 20 -11.12 20.25 3.75
N GLN A 21 -10.20 19.50 4.37
CA GLN A 21 -9.43 19.93 5.54
C GLN A 21 -8.01 20.45 5.20
N GLY A 22 -7.73 20.75 3.94
CA GLY A 22 -6.41 21.23 3.50
C GLY A 22 -5.29 20.16 3.64
N ALA A 23 -5.66 18.90 3.79
CA ALA A 23 -4.75 17.76 3.84
C ALA A 23 -5.21 16.67 2.87
N VAL A 24 -4.30 15.83 2.40
CA VAL A 24 -4.61 14.64 1.61
C VAL A 24 -4.84 13.47 2.56
N GLY A 25 -6.06 12.91 2.53
CA GLY A 25 -6.40 11.68 3.22
C GLY A 25 -5.89 10.48 2.43
N LEU A 26 -4.90 9.77 2.98
CA LEU A 26 -4.34 8.54 2.42
C LEU A 26 -4.72 7.36 3.30
N TYR A 27 -5.58 6.47 2.81
CA TYR A 27 -5.89 5.21 3.47
C TYR A 27 -5.25 4.05 2.71
N VAL A 28 -4.42 3.28 3.39
CA VAL A 28 -3.79 2.09 2.81
C VAL A 28 -4.24 0.88 3.62
N CYS A 29 -4.87 -0.10 2.94
CA CYS A 29 -5.23 -1.34 3.58
C CYS A 29 -4.00 -2.02 4.17
N GLY A 30 -4.06 -2.25 5.48
CA GLY A 30 -2.99 -2.83 6.27
C GLY A 30 -3.02 -4.36 6.28
N PRO A 31 -2.16 -4.99 7.07
CA PRO A 31 -2.05 -6.44 7.10
C PRO A 31 -3.12 -7.10 7.96
N THR A 32 -3.48 -8.35 7.61
CA THR A 32 -4.02 -9.30 8.57
C THR A 32 -2.86 -9.91 9.37
N VAL A 33 -2.85 -9.67 10.67
CA VAL A 33 -1.69 -9.91 11.54
C VAL A 33 -1.65 -11.33 12.13
N TYR A 34 -1.40 -12.31 11.28
CA TYR A 34 -1.28 -13.71 11.67
C TYR A 34 0.08 -14.36 11.32
N ASP A 35 0.95 -13.63 10.61
CA ASP A 35 2.26 -14.14 10.19
C ASP A 35 3.21 -12.99 9.78
N LEU A 36 4.48 -13.32 9.47
CA LEU A 36 5.54 -12.40 9.13
C LEU A 36 5.22 -11.54 7.89
N ALA A 37 5.72 -10.30 7.91
CA ALA A 37 5.75 -9.46 6.72
C ALA A 37 6.70 -10.05 5.66
N HIS A 38 6.27 -10.01 4.39
CA HIS A 38 7.04 -10.54 3.26
C HIS A 38 7.29 -9.48 2.19
N VAL A 39 8.13 -9.77 1.22
CA VAL A 39 8.54 -8.81 0.16
C VAL A 39 7.38 -8.31 -0.69
N GLY A 40 6.27 -9.05 -0.81
CA GLY A 40 5.04 -8.57 -1.43
C GLY A 40 4.43 -7.41 -0.64
N HIS A 41 4.34 -7.53 0.68
CA HIS A 41 3.95 -6.43 1.58
C HIS A 41 4.92 -5.25 1.46
N ALA A 42 6.24 -5.54 1.49
CA ALA A 42 7.26 -4.52 1.34
C ALA A 42 7.04 -3.68 0.09
N ARG A 43 6.81 -4.32 -1.06
CA ARG A 43 6.58 -3.60 -2.32
C ARG A 43 5.37 -2.69 -2.25
N THR A 44 4.24 -3.17 -1.77
CA THR A 44 3.03 -2.38 -1.64
C THR A 44 3.28 -1.13 -0.78
N TYR A 45 3.78 -1.32 0.42
CA TYR A 45 3.96 -0.19 1.34
C TYR A 45 5.10 0.75 0.96
N LEU A 46 6.12 0.27 0.22
CA LEU A 46 7.15 1.15 -0.37
C LEU A 46 6.56 2.12 -1.40
N TYR A 47 5.63 1.68 -2.24
CA TYR A 47 4.98 2.60 -3.19
C TYR A 47 4.12 3.65 -2.49
N PHE A 48 3.37 3.29 -1.45
CA PHE A 48 2.63 4.27 -0.66
C PHE A 48 3.54 5.19 0.17
N ASP A 49 4.71 4.72 0.57
CA ASP A 49 5.76 5.56 1.16
C ASP A 49 6.27 6.59 0.15
N VAL A 50 6.53 6.20 -1.11
CA VAL A 50 6.90 7.14 -2.18
C VAL A 50 5.78 8.14 -2.47
N VAL A 51 4.51 7.70 -2.56
CA VAL A 51 3.34 8.59 -2.70
C VAL A 51 3.32 9.64 -1.60
N ARG A 52 3.40 9.21 -0.35
CA ARG A 52 3.38 10.09 0.80
C ARG A 52 4.55 11.06 0.79
N ARG A 53 5.78 10.58 0.62
CA ARG A 53 6.99 11.40 0.55
C ARG A 53 6.92 12.44 -0.56
N PHE A 54 6.44 12.04 -1.73
CA PHE A 54 6.28 12.95 -2.85
C PHE A 54 5.28 14.05 -2.50
N LEU A 55 4.08 13.71 -2.01
CA LEU A 55 3.05 14.70 -1.62
C LEU A 55 3.57 15.65 -0.54
N GLU A 56 4.21 15.13 0.51
CA GLU A 56 4.80 15.96 1.58
C GLU A 56 5.91 16.89 1.03
N SER A 57 6.74 16.41 0.07
CA SER A 57 7.77 17.23 -0.58
C SER A 57 7.22 18.33 -1.48
N GLU A 58 5.98 18.19 -1.96
CA GLU A 58 5.25 19.20 -2.74
C GLU A 58 4.41 20.13 -1.83
N GLY A 59 4.55 20.03 -0.51
CA GLY A 59 3.91 20.91 0.46
C GLY A 59 2.53 20.47 0.92
N PHE A 60 2.05 19.28 0.54
CA PHE A 60 0.80 18.74 1.06
C PHE A 60 0.98 18.22 2.48
N ARG A 61 0.02 18.48 3.35
CA ARG A 61 -0.13 17.68 4.57
C ARG A 61 -0.78 16.35 4.19
N VAL A 62 -0.24 15.23 4.66
CA VAL A 62 -0.81 13.89 4.41
C VAL A 62 -1.29 13.31 5.73
N ARG A 63 -2.55 12.86 5.77
CA ARG A 63 -3.11 12.08 6.88
C ARG A 63 -3.11 10.61 6.45
N HIS A 64 -2.05 9.92 6.79
CA HIS A 64 -1.85 8.51 6.42
C HIS A 64 -2.43 7.59 7.49
N VAL A 65 -3.41 6.80 7.10
CA VAL A 65 -4.03 5.73 7.89
C VAL A 65 -3.64 4.40 7.28
N MET A 66 -3.18 3.47 8.11
CA MET A 66 -2.98 2.06 7.76
C MET A 66 -3.60 1.21 8.86
N ASN A 67 -4.66 0.50 8.55
CA ASN A 67 -5.34 -0.33 9.54
C ASN A 67 -4.53 -1.60 9.90
N VAL A 68 -4.96 -2.22 10.96
CA VAL A 68 -4.55 -3.57 11.36
C VAL A 68 -5.79 -4.44 11.45
N THR A 69 -5.88 -5.46 10.59
CA THR A 69 -6.93 -6.48 10.67
C THR A 69 -6.52 -7.50 11.72
N ASP A 70 -7.11 -7.36 12.91
CA ASP A 70 -6.89 -8.24 14.07
C ASP A 70 -8.13 -9.07 14.42
N VAL A 71 -9.15 -9.05 13.56
CA VAL A 71 -10.39 -9.85 13.66
C VAL A 71 -10.53 -10.65 12.38
N GLU A 72 -10.08 -11.90 12.38
CA GLU A 72 -10.13 -12.75 11.18
C GLU A 72 -9.89 -14.23 11.55
N ASP A 73 -10.63 -15.16 10.95
CA ASP A 73 -10.55 -16.61 11.21
C ASP A 73 -9.14 -17.18 11.09
N LYS A 74 -8.30 -16.66 10.18
CA LYS A 74 -6.90 -17.08 9.99
C LYS A 74 -6.03 -16.79 11.21
N ILE A 75 -6.32 -15.72 11.95
CA ILE A 75 -5.63 -15.40 13.20
C ILE A 75 -5.96 -16.47 14.24
N ASP A 76 -7.24 -16.85 14.38
CA ASP A 76 -7.70 -17.85 15.33
C ASP A 76 -7.09 -19.21 15.05
N GLN A 77 -7.12 -19.65 13.79
CA GLN A 77 -6.52 -20.90 13.35
C GLN A 77 -5.01 -20.95 13.63
N ARG A 78 -4.30 -19.87 13.30
CA ARG A 78 -2.86 -19.80 13.51
C ARG A 78 -2.49 -19.71 14.99
N ALA A 79 -3.26 -18.98 15.79
CA ALA A 79 -3.07 -18.88 17.23
C ALA A 79 -3.26 -20.24 17.91
N ALA A 80 -4.31 -20.98 17.56
CA ALA A 80 -4.55 -22.33 18.06
C ALA A 80 -3.39 -23.28 17.72
N ALA A 81 -2.88 -23.23 16.47
CA ALA A 81 -1.74 -24.03 16.05
C ALA A 81 -0.44 -23.71 16.80
N LEU A 82 -0.33 -22.49 17.37
CA LEU A 82 0.83 -22.03 18.14
C LEU A 82 0.62 -22.10 19.66
N GLY A 83 -0.53 -22.59 20.14
CA GLY A 83 -0.86 -22.61 21.57
C GLY A 83 -1.00 -21.22 22.18
N MET A 84 -1.42 -20.22 21.38
CA MET A 84 -1.54 -18.83 21.79
C MET A 84 -3.00 -18.35 21.72
N THR A 85 -3.31 -17.25 22.38
CA THR A 85 -4.58 -16.54 22.12
C THR A 85 -4.48 -15.73 20.83
N SER A 86 -5.59 -15.54 20.11
CA SER A 86 -5.66 -14.71 18.88
C SER A 86 -5.13 -13.30 19.13
N ARG A 87 -5.49 -12.71 20.27
CA ARG A 87 -5.02 -11.38 20.67
C ARG A 87 -3.50 -11.31 20.85
N ALA A 88 -2.91 -12.33 21.51
CA ALA A 88 -1.46 -12.37 21.73
C ALA A 88 -0.71 -12.53 20.40
N LEU A 89 -1.19 -13.40 19.51
CA LEU A 89 -0.63 -13.57 18.17
C LEU A 89 -0.73 -12.25 17.38
N ALA A 90 -1.92 -11.66 17.30
CA ALA A 90 -2.14 -10.42 16.54
C ALA A 90 -1.20 -9.30 17.00
N ARG A 91 -1.05 -9.09 18.31
CA ARG A 91 -0.12 -8.08 18.87
C ARG A 91 1.34 -8.37 18.54
N ARG A 92 1.75 -9.64 18.57
CA ARG A 92 3.13 -10.06 18.23
C ARG A 92 3.43 -9.75 16.76
N GLU A 93 2.54 -10.18 15.86
CA GLU A 93 2.74 -10.02 14.42
C GLU A 93 2.60 -8.55 13.98
N GLU A 94 1.67 -7.78 14.56
CA GLU A 94 1.58 -6.34 14.35
C GLU A 94 2.89 -5.62 14.67
N LYS A 95 3.46 -5.90 15.86
CA LYS A 95 4.75 -5.32 16.27
C LYS A 95 5.87 -5.72 15.32
N GLY A 96 5.90 -6.98 14.91
CA GLY A 96 6.88 -7.52 13.95
C GLY A 96 6.75 -6.84 12.59
N PHE A 97 5.53 -6.71 12.09
CA PHE A 97 5.22 -6.10 10.81
C PHE A 97 5.73 -4.64 10.74
N PHE A 98 5.35 -3.80 11.68
CA PHE A 98 5.80 -2.38 11.67
C PHE A 98 7.30 -2.22 11.90
N ARG A 99 7.94 -3.12 12.66
CA ARG A 99 9.40 -3.16 12.78
C ARG A 99 10.07 -3.49 11.44
N ASP A 100 9.55 -4.45 10.69
CA ASP A 100 10.10 -4.82 9.39
C ASP A 100 9.92 -3.68 8.35
N LEU A 101 8.78 -2.98 8.36
CA LEU A 101 8.57 -1.79 7.52
C LEU A 101 9.51 -0.64 7.89
N ALA A 102 9.68 -0.38 9.18
CA ALA A 102 10.60 0.65 9.66
C ALA A 102 12.05 0.34 9.29
N ALA A 103 12.46 -0.93 9.35
CA ALA A 103 13.79 -1.36 8.92
C ALA A 103 14.05 -1.14 7.42
N LEU A 104 12.99 -1.10 6.59
CA LEU A 104 13.04 -0.69 5.19
C LEU A 104 13.04 0.84 4.99
N GLY A 105 13.00 1.63 6.06
CA GLY A 105 12.88 3.08 5.98
C GLY A 105 11.52 3.59 5.51
N ILE A 106 10.47 2.77 5.61
CA ILE A 106 9.08 3.17 5.34
C ILE A 106 8.59 4.04 6.48
N LEU A 107 8.01 5.19 6.16
CA LEU A 107 7.47 6.13 7.14
C LEU A 107 6.29 5.50 7.87
N ASN A 108 6.32 5.59 9.19
CA ASN A 108 5.20 5.13 10.01
C ASN A 108 3.91 5.91 9.66
N PRO A 109 2.76 5.23 9.46
CA PRO A 109 1.48 5.92 9.32
C PRO A 109 1.15 6.68 10.61
N GLN A 110 0.45 7.82 10.49
CA GLN A 110 0.02 8.61 11.65
C GLN A 110 -1.04 7.85 12.48
N TYR A 111 -1.88 7.07 11.81
CA TYR A 111 -2.96 6.32 12.46
C TYR A 111 -2.85 4.84 12.10
N ARG A 112 -2.96 3.99 13.14
CA ARG A 112 -2.94 2.52 13.01
C ARG A 112 -4.15 1.93 13.75
N PRO A 113 -5.36 2.18 13.25
CA PRO A 113 -6.57 1.65 13.90
C PRO A 113 -6.62 0.13 13.76
N ARG A 114 -7.08 -0.55 14.82
CA ARG A 114 -7.33 -1.99 14.79
C ARG A 114 -8.80 -2.26 14.59
N ALA A 115 -9.14 -3.26 13.80
CA ALA A 115 -10.52 -3.64 13.54
C ALA A 115 -11.30 -3.90 14.84
N SER A 116 -10.70 -4.58 15.81
CA SER A 116 -11.32 -4.87 17.11
C SER A 116 -11.70 -3.62 17.92
N GLU A 117 -11.13 -2.47 17.64
CA GLU A 117 -11.40 -1.19 18.31
C GLU A 117 -12.59 -0.44 17.67
N TYR A 118 -13.10 -0.89 16.51
CA TYR A 118 -14.14 -0.23 15.72
C TYR A 118 -15.43 -1.03 15.60
N ILE A 119 -15.65 -2.02 16.45
CA ILE A 119 -16.86 -2.85 16.46
C ILE A 119 -18.15 -2.01 16.58
N PRO A 120 -18.22 -0.99 17.45
CA PRO A 120 -19.41 -0.14 17.53
C PRO A 120 -19.72 0.60 16.23
N GLU A 121 -18.68 1.10 15.55
CA GLU A 121 -18.80 1.78 14.25
C GLU A 121 -19.29 0.82 13.18
N MET A 122 -18.70 -0.36 13.10
CA MET A 122 -19.11 -1.41 12.15
C MET A 122 -20.56 -1.86 12.40
N THR A 123 -20.96 -2.03 13.66
CA THR A 123 -22.35 -2.36 14.02
C THR A 123 -23.32 -1.26 13.58
N ARG A 124 -22.93 0.01 13.70
CA ARG A 124 -23.76 1.16 13.26
C ARG A 124 -23.88 1.17 11.73
N ILE A 125 -22.81 0.92 11.00
CA ILE A 125 -22.82 0.82 9.53
C ILE A 125 -23.70 -0.35 9.09
N ALA A 126 -23.56 -1.51 9.71
CA ALA A 126 -24.36 -2.70 9.45
C ALA A 126 -25.86 -2.43 9.62
N ARG A 127 -26.25 -1.75 10.70
CA ARG A 127 -27.65 -1.29 10.92
C ARG A 127 -28.12 -0.30 9.84
N SER A 128 -27.23 0.55 9.37
CA SER A 128 -27.59 1.49 8.30
C SER A 128 -27.80 0.77 6.97
N LEU A 129 -27.00 -0.25 6.68
CA LEU A 129 -27.23 -1.13 5.52
C LEU A 129 -28.54 -1.91 5.65
N GLU A 130 -28.87 -2.45 6.84
CA GLU A 130 -30.13 -3.15 7.08
C GLU A 130 -31.35 -2.27 6.77
N ARG A 131 -31.31 -0.97 7.13
CA ARG A 131 -32.38 0.00 6.84
C ARG A 131 -32.59 0.26 5.35
N THR A 132 -31.64 -0.11 4.48
CA THR A 132 -31.84 -0.06 3.03
C THR A 132 -32.82 -1.14 2.51
N GLY A 133 -33.20 -2.10 3.36
CA GLY A 133 -34.05 -3.23 2.98
C GLY A 133 -33.34 -4.30 2.14
N ARG A 134 -32.02 -4.20 1.98
CA ARG A 134 -31.22 -5.11 1.16
C ARG A 134 -30.31 -6.05 1.93
N VAL A 135 -30.41 -6.06 3.25
CA VAL A 135 -29.74 -7.05 4.11
C VAL A 135 -30.70 -8.19 4.36
N ARG A 136 -30.27 -9.40 4.07
CA ARG A 136 -31.02 -10.62 4.38
C ARG A 136 -30.21 -11.55 5.26
N ARG A 137 -30.91 -12.35 6.03
CA ARG A 137 -30.32 -13.41 6.82
C ARG A 137 -30.20 -14.69 5.99
N THR A 138 -29.04 -15.33 6.04
CA THR A 138 -28.79 -16.63 5.41
C THR A 138 -28.06 -17.52 6.41
N GLY A 139 -28.79 -18.40 7.08
CA GLY A 139 -28.25 -19.23 8.18
C GLY A 139 -27.80 -18.38 9.36
N ASP A 140 -26.51 -18.38 9.62
CA ASP A 140 -25.82 -17.64 10.68
C ASP A 140 -25.20 -16.31 10.20
N GLU A 141 -25.46 -15.91 8.95
CA GLU A 141 -24.88 -14.71 8.31
C GLU A 141 -25.97 -13.69 7.94
N TRP A 142 -25.66 -12.40 8.12
CA TRP A 142 -26.39 -11.26 7.53
C TRP A 142 -25.59 -10.71 6.37
N VAL A 143 -26.23 -10.63 5.23
CA VAL A 143 -25.60 -10.36 3.95
C VAL A 143 -26.30 -9.19 3.26
N TYR A 144 -25.54 -8.18 2.88
CA TYR A 144 -26.03 -7.08 2.06
C TYR A 144 -25.90 -7.45 0.57
N GLU A 145 -26.99 -7.26 -0.19
CA GLU A 145 -27.07 -7.48 -1.62
C GLU A 145 -27.06 -6.14 -2.36
N PRO A 146 -25.93 -5.74 -2.96
CA PRO A 146 -25.87 -4.52 -3.77
C PRO A 146 -26.87 -4.57 -4.93
N PRO A 147 -27.49 -3.42 -5.30
CA PRO A 147 -28.35 -3.36 -6.47
C PRO A 147 -27.61 -3.73 -7.75
N GLU A 148 -28.31 -4.31 -8.71
CA GLU A 148 -27.79 -4.45 -10.06
C GLU A 148 -27.58 -3.05 -10.66
N ARG A 149 -26.42 -2.82 -11.25
CA ARG A 149 -26.11 -1.58 -11.95
C ARG A 149 -26.10 -1.83 -13.44
N ALA A 150 -26.63 -0.88 -14.20
CA ALA A 150 -26.55 -0.90 -15.65
C ALA A 150 -25.09 -0.81 -16.11
N GLU A 151 -24.73 -1.53 -17.16
CA GLU A 151 -23.44 -1.39 -17.85
C GLU A 151 -23.26 0.07 -18.28
N GLY A 152 -22.07 0.63 -18.03
CA GLY A 152 -21.74 2.02 -18.42
C GLY A 152 -21.91 3.08 -17.32
N GLN A 153 -22.35 2.75 -16.11
CA GLN A 153 -22.17 3.65 -14.98
C GLN A 153 -20.69 3.69 -14.61
N ASN A 154 -20.14 4.89 -14.38
CA ASN A 154 -18.71 5.27 -14.19
C ASN A 154 -17.91 4.48 -13.14
N PHE A 155 -18.22 3.22 -12.93
CA PHE A 155 -17.55 2.31 -12.02
C PHE A 155 -17.69 0.88 -12.56
N PRO A 156 -16.58 0.14 -12.73
CA PRO A 156 -16.65 -1.23 -13.28
C PRO A 156 -17.55 -2.10 -12.41
N THR A 157 -18.36 -2.93 -13.05
CA THR A 157 -19.19 -3.92 -12.36
C THR A 157 -18.32 -4.96 -11.66
N GLY A 158 -18.85 -5.62 -10.64
CA GLY A 158 -18.12 -6.70 -9.95
C GLY A 158 -17.59 -7.76 -10.92
N ARG A 159 -18.30 -8.05 -12.03
CA ARG A 159 -17.85 -8.97 -13.10
C ARG A 159 -16.64 -8.45 -13.87
N GLU A 160 -16.61 -7.17 -14.21
CA GLU A 160 -15.47 -6.55 -14.89
C GLU A 160 -14.24 -6.53 -13.99
N LEU A 161 -14.41 -6.19 -12.70
CA LEU A 161 -13.34 -6.21 -11.71
C LEU A 161 -12.85 -7.63 -11.42
N ALA A 162 -13.75 -8.61 -11.35
CA ALA A 162 -13.40 -10.01 -11.13
C ALA A 162 -12.52 -10.59 -12.27
N ARG A 163 -12.65 -10.11 -13.50
CA ARG A 163 -11.76 -10.48 -14.62
C ARG A 163 -10.33 -9.98 -14.44
N HIS A 164 -10.13 -8.91 -13.71
CA HIS A 164 -8.82 -8.32 -13.41
C HIS A 164 -8.26 -8.72 -12.03
N ALA A 165 -9.10 -9.23 -11.14
CA ALA A 165 -8.69 -9.78 -9.87
C ALA A 165 -8.16 -11.20 -10.05
N VAL A 166 -7.00 -11.50 -9.47
CA VAL A 166 -6.57 -12.89 -9.30
C VAL A 166 -7.23 -13.35 -8.00
N PRO A 167 -8.20 -14.29 -8.03
CA PRO A 167 -8.80 -14.80 -6.81
C PRO A 167 -7.71 -15.42 -5.96
N GLU A 168 -7.54 -14.98 -4.72
CA GLU A 168 -6.80 -15.78 -3.74
C GLU A 168 -7.62 -17.04 -3.49
N ARG A 169 -7.05 -18.20 -3.81
CA ARG A 169 -7.60 -19.47 -3.34
C ARG A 169 -7.57 -19.43 -1.82
N GLY A 170 -8.76 -19.41 -1.19
CA GLY A 170 -8.90 -19.42 0.27
C GLY A 170 -9.54 -18.18 0.89
N HIS A 171 -9.88 -17.12 0.14
CA HIS A 171 -10.86 -16.17 0.62
C HIS A 171 -12.25 -16.80 0.52
N PRO A 172 -13.04 -16.83 1.61
CA PRO A 172 -14.41 -17.29 1.55
C PRO A 172 -15.24 -16.23 0.78
N PHE A 173 -15.31 -16.38 -0.50
CA PHE A 173 -16.36 -15.86 -1.34
C PHE A 173 -16.94 -17.06 -2.12
N PRO A 174 -18.20 -17.28 -2.05
CA PRO A 174 -19.26 -16.41 -1.57
C PRO A 174 -19.65 -16.73 -0.12
N THR A 175 -20.32 -15.77 0.55
CA THR A 175 -21.22 -16.05 1.68
C THR A 175 -21.99 -17.32 1.37
N ARG A 176 -22.09 -18.25 2.33
CA ARG A 176 -22.87 -19.48 2.18
C ARG A 176 -24.33 -19.11 1.83
N GLY A 177 -24.65 -18.96 0.55
CA GLY A 177 -25.99 -18.61 0.07
C GLY A 177 -26.17 -17.21 -0.49
N GLY A 178 -25.10 -16.40 -0.68
CA GLY A 178 -25.11 -15.13 -1.40
C GLY A 178 -24.59 -15.26 -2.83
N GLY A 179 -24.97 -14.34 -3.72
CA GLY A 179 -24.40 -14.21 -5.05
C GLY A 179 -22.94 -13.72 -5.00
N GLU A 180 -22.22 -13.76 -6.13
CA GLU A 180 -20.81 -13.33 -6.23
C GLU A 180 -20.53 -11.90 -5.71
N ARG A 181 -21.56 -11.06 -5.59
CA ARG A 181 -21.48 -9.66 -5.14
C ARG A 181 -21.94 -9.41 -3.71
N SER A 182 -22.41 -10.44 -3.02
CA SER A 182 -22.94 -10.33 -1.67
C SER A 182 -21.85 -9.92 -0.66
N ILE A 183 -22.18 -9.01 0.24
CA ILE A 183 -21.25 -8.46 1.23
C ILE A 183 -21.68 -8.93 2.61
N LEU A 184 -20.80 -9.70 3.27
CA LEU A 184 -21.03 -10.11 4.66
C LEU A 184 -21.08 -8.87 5.56
N VAL A 185 -22.17 -8.75 6.32
CA VAL A 185 -22.41 -7.66 7.25
C VAL A 185 -22.13 -8.11 8.69
N TRP A 186 -22.66 -9.26 9.08
CA TRP A 186 -22.48 -9.86 10.39
C TRP A 186 -22.57 -11.37 10.30
N LYS A 187 -21.75 -12.06 11.10
CA LYS A 187 -21.78 -13.52 11.22
C LYS A 187 -21.85 -13.92 12.68
N LEU A 188 -22.81 -14.79 13.02
CA LEU A 188 -22.87 -15.36 14.37
C LEU A 188 -21.66 -16.23 14.62
N GLN A 189 -21.10 -16.09 15.79
CA GLN A 189 -19.92 -16.85 16.21
C GLN A 189 -20.04 -17.26 17.67
N ASN A 190 -20.08 -18.55 17.91
CA ASN A 190 -20.12 -19.17 19.22
C ASN A 190 -18.76 -19.79 19.58
N GLY A 191 -18.51 -20.00 20.87
CA GLY A 191 -17.30 -20.64 21.35
C GLY A 191 -16.21 -19.67 21.80
N PRO A 192 -14.93 -20.13 21.91
CA PRO A 192 -13.85 -19.37 22.55
C PRO A 192 -13.23 -18.28 21.69
N ARG A 193 -13.63 -18.18 20.44
CA ARG A 193 -13.12 -17.16 19.52
C ARG A 193 -13.59 -15.75 19.88
N PRO A 194 -12.82 -14.68 19.59
CA PRO A 194 -13.26 -13.32 19.78
C PRO A 194 -14.59 -13.06 19.08
N SER A 195 -15.57 -12.55 19.83
CA SER A 195 -16.90 -12.22 19.32
C SER A 195 -17.53 -11.12 20.15
N TRP A 196 -18.42 -10.35 19.55
CA TRP A 196 -19.03 -9.18 20.15
C TRP A 196 -20.56 -9.27 20.10
N THR A 197 -21.21 -8.59 21.03
CA THR A 197 -22.66 -8.47 21.05
C THR A 197 -23.12 -7.49 19.97
N SER A 198 -24.14 -7.89 19.22
CA SER A 198 -24.80 -7.06 18.22
C SER A 198 -26.32 -7.23 18.28
N PRO A 199 -27.11 -6.44 17.53
CA PRO A 199 -28.55 -6.64 17.42
C PRO A 199 -28.96 -8.00 16.84
N TRP A 200 -28.06 -8.61 16.10
CA TRP A 200 -28.29 -9.91 15.44
C TRP A 200 -27.83 -11.10 16.28
N GLY A 201 -27.25 -10.81 17.44
CA GLY A 201 -26.65 -11.82 18.30
C GLY A 201 -25.13 -11.68 18.44
N ARG A 202 -24.53 -12.60 19.19
CA ARG A 202 -23.08 -12.65 19.40
C ARG A 202 -22.37 -13.14 18.14
N GLY A 203 -21.35 -12.39 17.69
CA GLY A 203 -20.67 -12.71 16.43
C GLY A 203 -19.54 -11.74 16.05
N VAL A 204 -19.24 -11.69 14.77
CA VAL A 204 -18.19 -10.85 14.18
C VAL A 204 -18.73 -10.04 12.99
N PRO A 205 -18.21 -8.83 12.74
CA PRO A 205 -18.52 -8.06 11.55
C PRO A 205 -17.92 -8.69 10.30
N GLY A 206 -18.48 -8.37 9.14
CA GLY A 206 -17.86 -8.72 7.86
C GLY A 206 -16.58 -7.90 7.59
N TRP A 207 -15.58 -8.54 7.04
CA TRP A 207 -14.26 -7.95 6.76
C TRP A 207 -14.31 -6.61 6.00
N HIS A 208 -15.25 -6.43 5.07
CA HIS A 208 -15.35 -5.20 4.27
C HIS A 208 -15.84 -4.00 5.07
N LEU A 209 -16.53 -4.21 6.20
CA LEU A 209 -16.95 -3.14 7.09
C LEU A 209 -15.79 -2.55 7.89
N GLU A 210 -14.71 -3.30 8.09
CA GLU A 210 -13.58 -2.89 8.94
C GLU A 210 -12.90 -1.63 8.39
N CYS A 211 -12.36 -1.73 7.17
CA CYS A 211 -11.68 -0.62 6.53
C CYS A 211 -12.64 0.54 6.26
N PHE A 212 -13.88 0.24 5.85
CA PHE A 212 -14.91 1.27 5.66
C PHE A 212 -15.16 2.07 6.94
N ALA A 213 -15.34 1.40 8.08
CA ALA A 213 -15.57 2.06 9.37
C ALA A 213 -14.40 2.92 9.81
N MET A 214 -13.18 2.37 9.73
CA MET A 214 -11.96 3.07 10.14
C MET A 214 -11.64 4.27 9.24
N ALA A 215 -11.77 4.12 7.92
CA ALA A 215 -11.54 5.20 6.97
C ALA A 215 -12.56 6.33 7.14
N THR A 216 -13.84 5.99 7.20
CA THR A 216 -14.93 6.98 7.40
C THR A 216 -14.72 7.77 8.69
N ARG A 217 -14.37 7.09 9.79
CA ARG A 217 -14.17 7.73 11.09
C ARG A 217 -12.95 8.65 11.14
N LEU A 218 -11.85 8.27 10.47
CA LEU A 218 -10.58 8.97 10.57
C LEU A 218 -10.35 10.00 9.46
N LEU A 219 -10.84 9.74 8.26
CA LEU A 219 -10.61 10.58 7.09
C LEU A 219 -11.89 11.20 6.52
N GLY A 220 -13.05 10.61 6.80
CA GLY A 220 -14.29 10.90 6.09
C GLY A 220 -14.32 10.25 4.71
N ILE A 221 -15.47 10.29 4.03
CA ILE A 221 -15.64 9.83 2.66
C ILE A 221 -16.19 10.96 1.78
N PRO A 222 -15.80 11.03 0.49
CA PRO A 222 -14.81 10.15 -0.15
C PRO A 222 -13.39 10.40 0.38
N VAL A 223 -12.64 9.31 0.63
CA VAL A 223 -11.20 9.37 0.92
C VAL A 223 -10.48 9.94 -0.30
N ASP A 224 -9.41 10.74 -0.13
CA ASP A 224 -8.74 11.34 -1.28
C ASP A 224 -7.95 10.30 -2.09
N LEU A 225 -7.22 9.41 -1.41
CA LEU A 225 -6.47 8.31 -2.03
C LEU A 225 -6.59 7.05 -1.17
N HIS A 226 -7.08 5.97 -1.77
CA HIS A 226 -7.24 4.66 -1.14
C HIS A 226 -6.45 3.59 -1.90
N GLY A 227 -5.80 2.69 -1.19
CA GLY A 227 -5.03 1.69 -1.89
C GLY A 227 -4.57 0.48 -1.10
N GLY A 228 -3.88 -0.40 -1.86
CA GLY A 228 -3.36 -1.66 -1.37
C GLY A 228 -2.76 -2.51 -2.47
N GLY A 229 -2.68 -3.81 -2.26
CA GLY A 229 -2.32 -4.78 -3.29
C GLY A 229 -3.44 -4.95 -4.34
N ARG A 230 -3.09 -5.39 -5.53
CA ARG A 230 -4.05 -5.60 -6.63
C ARG A 230 -5.14 -6.64 -6.30
N ASP A 231 -4.87 -7.55 -5.40
CA ASP A 231 -5.82 -8.55 -4.89
C ASP A 231 -6.98 -7.94 -4.08
N LEU A 232 -6.83 -6.71 -3.60
CA LEU A 232 -7.89 -6.00 -2.90
C LEU A 232 -8.89 -5.29 -3.82
N ILE A 233 -8.61 -5.14 -5.12
CA ILE A 233 -9.54 -4.53 -6.07
C ILE A 233 -10.91 -5.17 -5.95
N TYR A 234 -10.93 -6.49 -6.02
CA TYR A 234 -12.12 -7.32 -5.84
C TYR A 234 -11.78 -8.50 -4.95
N PRO A 235 -12.60 -8.77 -3.94
CA PRO A 235 -13.89 -8.11 -3.65
C PRO A 235 -13.82 -6.93 -2.68
N HIS A 236 -12.67 -6.65 -2.03
CA HIS A 236 -12.61 -5.78 -0.85
C HIS A 236 -12.96 -4.32 -1.15
N HIS A 237 -12.20 -3.66 -2.03
CA HIS A 237 -12.41 -2.25 -2.37
C HIS A 237 -13.72 -2.03 -3.18
N TYR A 238 -14.12 -3.05 -3.95
CA TYR A 238 -15.44 -3.07 -4.56
C TYR A 238 -16.54 -3.01 -3.51
N ALA A 239 -16.47 -3.87 -2.48
CA ALA A 239 -17.47 -3.91 -1.41
C ALA A 239 -17.53 -2.60 -0.61
N GLU A 240 -16.38 -2.01 -0.28
CA GLU A 240 -16.31 -0.70 0.39
C GLU A 240 -17.02 0.39 -0.43
N ASN A 241 -16.81 0.38 -1.74
CA ASN A 241 -17.48 1.33 -2.63
C ASN A 241 -19.00 1.07 -2.73
N GLU A 242 -19.45 -0.18 -2.76
CA GLU A 242 -20.86 -0.52 -2.72
C GLU A 242 -21.54 -0.06 -1.41
N ILE A 243 -20.84 -0.20 -0.27
CA ILE A 243 -21.30 0.30 1.03
C ILE A 243 -21.42 1.83 0.98
N ALA A 244 -20.42 2.55 0.47
CA ALA A 244 -20.46 4.00 0.34
C ALA A 244 -21.61 4.48 -0.53
N MET A 245 -21.82 3.83 -1.68
CA MET A 245 -22.92 4.14 -2.59
C MET A 245 -24.30 3.86 -1.96
N ALA A 246 -24.40 2.84 -1.13
CA ALA A 246 -25.63 2.49 -0.44
C ALA A 246 -26.02 3.51 0.63
N LEU A 247 -25.04 4.01 1.39
CA LEU A 247 -25.26 4.86 2.56
C LEU A 247 -25.19 6.35 2.24
N ASP A 248 -24.21 6.77 1.47
CA ASP A 248 -23.88 8.19 1.26
C ASP A 248 -24.05 8.63 -0.21
N ARG A 249 -24.44 7.73 -1.10
CA ARG A 249 -24.61 7.96 -2.55
C ARG A 249 -23.36 8.56 -3.21
N THR A 250 -22.18 8.24 -2.68
CA THR A 250 -20.89 8.71 -3.17
C THR A 250 -19.90 7.56 -3.31
N ARG A 251 -18.83 7.78 -4.04
CA ARG A 251 -17.70 6.83 -4.08
C ARG A 251 -17.01 6.81 -2.72
N PHE A 252 -16.50 5.63 -2.33
CA PHE A 252 -15.71 5.50 -1.10
C PHE A 252 -14.39 6.29 -1.17
N SER A 253 -13.76 6.31 -2.33
CA SER A 253 -12.54 7.09 -2.56
C SER A 253 -12.59 7.87 -3.87
N ARG A 254 -11.95 9.04 -3.88
CA ARG A 254 -11.74 9.85 -5.10
C ARG A 254 -10.84 9.16 -6.09
N MET A 255 -9.87 8.38 -5.58
CA MET A 255 -8.89 7.66 -6.38
C MET A 255 -8.46 6.37 -5.67
N PHE A 256 -8.40 5.28 -6.42
CA PHE A 256 -7.86 4.01 -5.98
C PHE A 256 -6.50 3.74 -6.63
N LEU A 257 -5.54 3.29 -5.84
CA LEU A 257 -4.20 2.94 -6.30
C LEU A 257 -3.86 1.50 -5.88
N HIS A 258 -3.52 0.65 -6.85
CA HIS A 258 -3.19 -0.75 -6.57
C HIS A 258 -1.80 -1.13 -7.08
N THR A 259 -1.04 -1.81 -6.23
CA THR A 259 0.28 -2.29 -6.59
C THR A 259 0.24 -3.70 -7.17
N GLY A 260 1.05 -3.94 -8.19
CA GLY A 260 1.17 -5.25 -8.82
C GLY A 260 1.84 -6.28 -7.89
N PHE A 261 1.65 -7.55 -8.20
CA PHE A 261 2.18 -8.66 -7.42
C PHE A 261 3.70 -8.82 -7.51
N VAL A 262 4.30 -9.37 -6.46
CA VAL A 262 5.61 -9.99 -6.54
C VAL A 262 5.41 -11.47 -6.85
N LEU A 263 6.03 -11.94 -7.93
CA LEU A 263 5.94 -13.32 -8.39
C LEU A 263 7.26 -14.04 -8.07
N ARG A 264 7.17 -15.24 -7.54
CA ARG A 264 8.29 -16.15 -7.41
C ARG A 264 8.02 -17.37 -8.26
N ASP A 265 8.97 -17.72 -9.13
CA ASP A 265 8.85 -18.83 -10.07
C ASP A 265 7.54 -18.77 -10.90
N GLY A 266 7.20 -17.54 -11.38
CA GLY A 266 6.01 -17.26 -12.17
C GLY A 266 4.68 -17.24 -11.40
N SER A 267 4.69 -17.62 -10.11
CA SER A 267 3.50 -17.69 -9.26
C SER A 267 3.46 -16.53 -8.25
N LYS A 268 2.24 -16.04 -7.91
CA LYS A 268 2.07 -15.06 -6.83
C LYS A 268 2.66 -15.62 -5.53
N MET A 269 3.44 -14.79 -4.82
CA MET A 269 3.85 -15.13 -3.47
C MET A 269 2.63 -15.19 -2.56
N SER A 270 2.36 -16.35 -2.01
CA SER A 270 1.27 -16.56 -1.06
C SER A 270 1.66 -17.60 -0.01
N LYS A 271 0.96 -17.57 1.13
CA LYS A 271 1.18 -18.55 2.20
C LYS A 271 0.74 -19.96 1.81
N SER A 272 -0.33 -20.04 1.03
CA SER A 272 -0.86 -21.32 0.54
C SER A 272 0.11 -22.06 -0.37
N THR A 273 1.01 -21.36 -1.05
CA THR A 273 2.05 -21.95 -1.92
C THR A 273 3.38 -22.16 -1.20
N GLY A 274 3.52 -21.68 0.05
CA GLY A 274 4.76 -21.84 0.83
C GLY A 274 5.97 -21.08 0.24
N ASN A 275 5.76 -20.20 -0.73
CA ASN A 275 6.82 -19.51 -1.48
C ASN A 275 7.12 -18.09 -0.97
N LEU A 276 6.64 -17.73 0.23
CA LEU A 276 6.87 -16.42 0.82
C LEU A 276 8.34 -16.18 1.16
N VAL A 277 8.76 -14.95 0.97
CA VAL A 277 10.09 -14.45 1.36
C VAL A 277 9.89 -13.37 2.43
N PRO A 278 10.16 -13.67 3.72
CA PRO A 278 10.03 -12.68 4.79
C PRO A 278 11.03 -11.52 4.61
N ILE A 279 10.61 -10.30 4.93
CA ILE A 279 11.47 -9.10 4.83
C ILE A 279 12.73 -9.28 5.67
N ARG A 280 12.56 -9.73 6.90
CA ARG A 280 13.65 -9.87 7.89
C ARG A 280 14.70 -10.92 7.53
N THR A 281 14.43 -11.84 6.60
CA THR A 281 15.40 -12.82 6.12
C THR A 281 16.27 -12.28 4.98
N VAL A 282 15.78 -11.30 4.24
CA VAL A 282 16.49 -10.72 3.09
C VAL A 282 17.26 -9.47 3.48
N LEU A 283 16.71 -8.70 4.40
CA LEU A 283 17.22 -7.37 4.75
C LEU A 283 18.67 -7.37 5.27
N PRO A 284 19.12 -8.34 6.10
CA PRO A 284 20.51 -8.38 6.57
C PRO A 284 21.53 -8.55 5.44
N ASP A 285 21.18 -9.28 4.39
CA ASP A 285 22.10 -9.61 3.31
C ASP A 285 22.25 -8.51 2.26
N VAL A 286 21.17 -7.76 2.01
CA VAL A 286 21.13 -6.79 0.90
C VAL A 286 21.00 -5.33 1.35
N GLY A 287 20.58 -5.10 2.58
CA GLY A 287 20.33 -3.75 3.10
C GLY A 287 19.03 -3.12 2.58
N ALA A 288 18.53 -2.15 3.34
CA ALA A 288 17.25 -1.49 3.07
C ALA A 288 17.24 -0.72 1.75
N GLY A 289 18.32 -0.01 1.44
CA GLY A 289 18.41 0.81 0.23
C GLY A 289 18.37 -0.04 -1.04
N ALA A 290 19.14 -1.13 -1.08
CA ALA A 290 19.15 -2.04 -2.23
C ALA A 290 17.82 -2.80 -2.40
N LEU A 291 17.21 -3.22 -1.30
CA LEU A 291 15.90 -3.87 -1.37
C LEU A 291 14.81 -2.89 -1.83
N ARG A 292 14.84 -1.64 -1.36
CA ARG A 292 13.96 -0.58 -1.83
C ARG A 292 14.18 -0.33 -3.33
N TRP A 293 15.44 -0.18 -3.77
CA TRP A 293 15.83 0.01 -5.17
C TRP A 293 15.27 -1.07 -6.09
N TYR A 294 15.37 -2.32 -5.68
CA TYR A 294 14.83 -3.47 -6.41
C TYR A 294 13.31 -3.47 -6.49
N LEU A 295 12.63 -3.30 -5.34
CA LEU A 295 11.18 -3.46 -5.24
C LEU A 295 10.38 -2.35 -5.95
N ILE A 296 10.93 -1.13 -6.03
CA ILE A 296 10.26 -0.01 -6.71
C ILE A 296 10.80 0.25 -8.13
N ARG A 297 11.66 -0.63 -8.66
CA ARG A 297 12.23 -0.47 -10.01
C ARG A 297 11.16 -0.47 -11.12
N PRO A 298 10.21 -1.41 -11.19
CA PRO A 298 9.11 -1.35 -12.16
C PRO A 298 8.08 -0.30 -11.73
N ILE A 299 7.18 0.10 -12.60
CA ILE A 299 6.04 0.93 -12.21
C ILE A 299 5.15 0.20 -11.19
N TYR A 300 4.45 0.94 -10.33
CA TYR A 300 3.69 0.37 -9.21
C TYR A 300 2.66 -0.69 -9.63
N SER A 301 1.99 -0.52 -10.77
CA SER A 301 0.96 -1.43 -11.28
C SER A 301 1.49 -2.72 -11.89
N ASP A 302 2.78 -2.77 -12.25
CA ASP A 302 3.36 -3.91 -12.93
C ASP A 302 3.68 -5.06 -11.95
N ARG A 303 3.77 -6.26 -12.48
CA ARG A 303 4.27 -7.41 -11.75
C ARG A 303 5.79 -7.31 -11.62
N LEU A 304 6.34 -7.80 -10.50
CA LEU A 304 7.77 -7.94 -10.26
C LEU A 304 8.12 -9.41 -10.10
N GLY A 305 8.99 -9.94 -10.95
CA GLY A 305 9.61 -11.24 -10.72
C GLY A 305 10.60 -11.18 -9.56
N TRP A 306 10.49 -12.08 -8.59
CA TRP A 306 11.45 -12.22 -7.51
C TRP A 306 12.54 -13.20 -7.90
N SER A 307 13.77 -12.72 -7.96
CA SER A 307 14.95 -13.52 -8.28
C SER A 307 16.14 -13.06 -7.44
N GLY A 308 16.82 -14.00 -6.80
CA GLY A 308 18.06 -13.71 -6.04
C GLY A 308 19.15 -13.10 -6.92
N ARG A 309 19.25 -13.52 -8.19
CA ARG A 309 20.18 -12.96 -9.16
C ARG A 309 19.88 -11.49 -9.46
N ASP A 310 18.61 -11.15 -9.70
CA ASP A 310 18.22 -9.78 -10.03
C ASP A 310 18.33 -8.87 -8.81
N LEU A 311 18.06 -9.40 -7.63
CA LEU A 311 18.28 -8.68 -6.37
C LEU A 311 19.77 -8.38 -6.14
N ALA A 312 20.65 -9.34 -6.40
CA ALA A 312 22.11 -9.13 -6.29
C ALA A 312 22.58 -8.05 -7.28
N ARG A 313 22.12 -8.10 -8.54
CA ARG A 313 22.41 -7.05 -9.53
C ARG A 313 21.91 -5.68 -9.08
N ALA A 314 20.68 -5.61 -8.54
CA ALA A 314 20.11 -4.37 -8.06
C ALA A 314 20.90 -3.82 -6.86
N ARG A 315 21.41 -4.68 -5.96
CA ARG A 315 22.31 -4.28 -4.89
C ARG A 315 23.60 -3.68 -5.42
N ASP A 316 24.27 -4.37 -6.34
CA ASP A 316 25.56 -3.93 -6.89
C ASP A 316 25.41 -2.59 -7.65
N GLU A 317 24.32 -2.43 -8.41
CA GLU A 317 23.95 -1.17 -9.08
C GLU A 317 23.70 -0.05 -8.07
N TYR A 318 22.88 -0.29 -7.05
CA TYR A 318 22.58 0.68 -6.00
C TYR A 318 23.82 1.12 -5.22
N GLU A 319 24.69 0.19 -4.86
CA GLU A 319 25.94 0.49 -4.17
C GLU A 319 26.91 1.25 -5.07
N GLY A 320 26.93 0.95 -6.37
CA GLY A 320 27.65 1.74 -7.36
C GLY A 320 27.17 3.18 -7.41
N VAL A 321 25.86 3.38 -7.49
CA VAL A 321 25.23 4.71 -7.46
C VAL A 321 25.61 5.48 -6.19
N ARG A 322 25.50 4.87 -5.03
CA ARG A 322 25.89 5.50 -3.76
C ARG A 322 27.35 5.90 -3.71
N ARG A 323 28.24 5.00 -4.15
CA ARG A 323 29.68 5.30 -4.21
C ARG A 323 29.96 6.48 -5.10
N SER A 324 29.39 6.54 -6.30
CA SER A 324 29.57 7.65 -7.25
C SER A 324 29.13 9.00 -6.64
N PHE A 325 27.95 9.07 -6.02
CA PHE A 325 27.48 10.27 -5.34
C PHE A 325 28.37 10.64 -4.13
N GLY A 326 28.74 9.67 -3.31
CA GLY A 326 29.62 9.86 -2.16
C GLY A 326 31.00 10.40 -2.53
N GLN A 327 31.64 9.80 -3.55
CA GLN A 327 32.95 10.23 -4.07
C GLN A 327 32.86 11.63 -4.67
N TRP A 328 31.86 11.89 -5.51
CA TRP A 328 31.71 13.19 -6.16
C TRP A 328 31.43 14.33 -5.16
N LEU A 329 30.74 14.06 -4.05
CA LEU A 329 30.45 15.02 -3.00
C LEU A 329 31.53 15.11 -1.92
N ALA A 330 32.60 14.32 -1.98
CA ALA A 330 33.71 14.35 -1.03
C ALA A 330 34.48 15.67 -1.09
N PRO A 331 35.11 16.13 0.00
CA PRO A 331 36.02 17.28 -0.01
C PRO A 331 37.16 17.07 -0.97
N GLY A 332 37.44 18.05 -1.85
CA GLY A 332 38.52 17.97 -2.83
C GLY A 332 38.17 17.21 -4.10
N ALA A 333 37.10 16.44 -4.14
CA ALA A 333 36.59 15.83 -5.37
C ALA A 333 35.66 16.80 -6.10
N GLY A 334 35.41 16.54 -7.34
CA GLY A 334 34.46 17.25 -8.19
C GLY A 334 34.97 17.36 -9.61
N GLY A 335 34.07 17.26 -10.55
CA GLY A 335 34.30 17.51 -11.97
C GLY A 335 33.51 18.74 -12.42
N ARG A 336 33.66 19.12 -13.66
CA ARG A 336 32.99 20.25 -14.33
C ARG A 336 31.45 20.19 -14.33
N TRP A 337 30.89 19.10 -13.81
CA TRP A 337 29.46 18.92 -13.63
C TRP A 337 28.96 19.69 -12.39
N GLY A 338 28.73 20.96 -12.60
CA GLY A 338 28.28 21.85 -11.54
C GLY A 338 26.97 21.41 -10.89
N ALA A 339 26.65 21.98 -9.74
CA ALA A 339 25.38 21.79 -9.00
C ALA A 339 24.12 21.89 -9.89
N SER A 340 24.23 22.58 -11.04
CA SER A 340 23.15 22.70 -12.02
C SER A 340 22.68 21.36 -12.61
N ARG A 341 23.57 20.42 -12.91
CA ARG A 341 23.19 19.09 -13.46
C ARG A 341 22.54 18.22 -12.39
N VAL A 342 23.01 18.27 -11.14
CA VAL A 342 22.36 17.55 -10.04
C VAL A 342 20.99 18.14 -9.75
N ARG A 343 20.81 19.46 -9.85
CA ARG A 343 19.47 20.10 -9.77
C ARG A 343 18.58 19.63 -10.92
N SER A 344 19.08 19.57 -12.14
CA SER A 344 18.35 19.05 -13.30
C SER A 344 17.95 17.58 -13.13
N LEU A 345 18.83 16.75 -12.53
CA LEU A 345 18.51 15.39 -12.15
C LEU A 345 17.35 15.36 -11.14
N ALA A 346 17.43 16.14 -10.05
CA ALA A 346 16.41 16.19 -9.01
C ALA A 346 15.05 16.66 -9.55
N GLU A 347 15.07 17.63 -10.48
CA GLU A 347 13.85 18.09 -11.15
C GLU A 347 13.29 17.04 -12.13
N GLY A 348 14.17 16.29 -12.81
CA GLY A 348 13.79 15.14 -13.63
C GLY A 348 13.09 14.06 -12.81
N VAL A 349 13.64 13.69 -11.66
CA VAL A 349 13.04 12.74 -10.70
C VAL A 349 11.68 13.26 -10.22
N ARG A 350 11.59 14.54 -9.86
CA ARG A 350 10.35 15.18 -9.44
C ARG A 350 9.27 15.09 -10.51
N ARG A 351 9.60 15.37 -11.78
CA ARG A 351 8.66 15.26 -12.91
C ARG A 351 8.22 13.82 -13.16
N ASP A 352 9.14 12.86 -13.12
CA ASP A 352 8.81 11.46 -13.34
C ASP A 352 7.87 10.94 -12.25
N LEU A 353 8.09 11.31 -10.99
CA LEU A 353 7.16 10.97 -9.90
C LEU A 353 5.80 11.65 -10.03
N ALA A 354 5.77 12.95 -10.37
CA ALA A 354 4.54 13.70 -10.57
C ALA A 354 3.65 13.11 -11.68
N GLN A 355 4.26 12.52 -12.70
CA GLN A 355 3.59 12.00 -13.89
C GLN A 355 3.20 10.51 -13.78
N GLY A 356 2.86 10.02 -12.61
CA GLY A 356 2.36 8.66 -12.43
C GLY A 356 3.30 7.75 -11.65
N LEU A 357 4.10 8.30 -10.73
CA LEU A 357 5.09 7.54 -9.94
C LEU A 357 6.00 6.70 -10.81
N ARG A 358 6.53 7.28 -11.89
CA ARG A 358 7.36 6.61 -12.88
C ARG A 358 8.73 6.22 -12.30
N THR A 359 8.72 5.37 -11.28
CA THR A 359 9.95 4.83 -10.66
C THR A 359 10.78 4.02 -11.65
N ASP A 360 10.14 3.44 -12.67
CA ASP A 360 10.75 2.81 -13.83
C ASP A 360 11.63 3.75 -14.66
N ARG A 361 11.45 5.07 -14.52
CA ARG A 361 12.31 6.12 -15.11
C ARG A 361 13.28 6.69 -14.09
N VAL A 362 12.84 6.83 -12.83
CA VAL A 362 13.66 7.38 -11.75
C VAL A 362 14.90 6.52 -11.51
N ILE A 363 14.73 5.20 -11.36
CA ILE A 363 15.85 4.29 -11.08
C ILE A 363 16.92 4.30 -12.20
N PRO A 364 16.58 4.09 -13.48
CA PRO A 364 17.57 4.19 -14.56
C PRO A 364 18.19 5.58 -14.69
N ARG A 365 17.42 6.64 -14.44
CA ARG A 365 17.94 8.03 -14.48
C ARG A 365 19.03 8.24 -13.43
N LEU A 366 18.85 7.73 -12.23
CA LEU A 366 19.85 7.80 -11.15
C LEU A 366 21.11 6.98 -11.50
N ALA A 367 20.91 5.77 -12.03
CA ALA A 367 22.01 4.89 -12.43
C ALA A 367 22.87 5.53 -13.54
N LEU A 368 22.25 5.97 -14.64
CA LEU A 368 22.94 6.63 -15.76
C LEU A 368 23.65 7.91 -15.32
N PHE A 369 23.06 8.69 -14.44
CA PHE A 369 23.71 9.88 -13.91
C PHE A 369 24.95 9.53 -13.09
N ALA A 370 24.87 8.50 -12.23
CA ALA A 370 25.99 8.04 -11.40
C ALA A 370 27.15 7.49 -12.25
N GLU A 371 26.86 6.78 -13.34
CA GLU A 371 27.85 6.33 -14.31
C GLU A 371 28.58 7.51 -14.97
N GLY A 372 27.85 8.59 -15.29
CA GLY A 372 28.42 9.82 -15.85
C GLY A 372 29.36 10.52 -14.88
N LEU A 373 29.10 10.50 -13.58
CA LEU A 373 29.94 11.09 -12.54
C LEU A 373 31.37 10.48 -12.52
N GLY A 374 31.49 9.19 -12.84
CA GLY A 374 32.77 8.48 -12.82
C GLY A 374 33.67 8.71 -14.06
N ARG A 375 33.16 9.33 -15.12
CA ARG A 375 33.87 9.47 -16.43
C ARG A 375 34.45 10.85 -16.68
N GLU A 376 34.18 11.84 -15.84
CA GLU A 376 34.57 13.23 -16.07
C GLU A 376 35.72 13.70 -15.17
N ASP A 377 36.54 14.57 -15.79
CA ASP A 377 37.77 15.11 -15.29
C ASP A 377 37.61 16.01 -14.05
N SER A 378 38.62 16.02 -13.19
CA SER A 378 38.67 16.62 -11.86
C SER A 378 38.74 18.15 -11.87
N GLY A 379 37.66 18.83 -12.23
CA GLY A 379 37.49 20.26 -11.94
C GLY A 379 37.16 20.49 -10.45
N ARG A 380 37.68 21.58 -9.84
CA ARG A 380 37.35 21.92 -8.43
C ARG A 380 35.94 22.47 -8.33
N VAL A 381 35.07 21.78 -7.60
CA VAL A 381 33.71 22.27 -7.23
C VAL A 381 33.84 23.17 -6.00
N SER A 382 33.24 24.34 -6.04
CA SER A 382 33.23 25.28 -4.92
C SER A 382 32.44 24.72 -3.72
N ARG A 383 32.68 25.25 -2.51
CA ARG A 383 31.87 24.89 -1.33
C ARG A 383 30.37 25.15 -1.53
N GLY A 384 30.02 26.24 -2.21
CA GLY A 384 28.63 26.61 -2.51
C GLY A 384 27.95 25.60 -3.39
N GLU A 385 28.54 25.26 -4.53
CA GLU A 385 28.03 24.28 -5.48
C GLU A 385 27.88 22.89 -4.86
N ARG A 386 28.81 22.48 -4.01
CA ARG A 386 28.73 21.20 -3.29
C ARG A 386 27.56 21.16 -2.30
N ARG A 387 27.29 22.27 -1.60
CA ARG A 387 26.15 22.40 -0.70
C ARG A 387 24.84 22.29 -1.49
N GLU A 388 24.72 22.98 -2.61
CA GLU A 388 23.55 22.94 -3.49
C GLU A 388 23.33 21.54 -4.06
N ALA A 389 24.38 20.87 -4.51
CA ALA A 389 24.31 19.50 -5.03
C ALA A 389 23.84 18.52 -3.96
N ARG A 390 24.39 18.62 -2.73
CA ARG A 390 23.93 17.79 -1.59
C ARG A 390 22.45 18.00 -1.30
N GLU A 391 21.98 19.24 -1.33
CA GLU A 391 20.57 19.54 -1.11
C GLU A 391 19.68 18.96 -2.23
N ALA A 392 20.13 19.01 -3.47
CA ALA A 392 19.44 18.37 -4.59
C ALA A 392 19.38 16.83 -4.44
N VAL A 393 20.47 16.18 -4.02
CA VAL A 393 20.45 14.73 -3.73
C VAL A 393 19.51 14.42 -2.55
N ARG A 394 19.59 15.17 -1.46
CA ARG A 394 18.67 15.02 -0.33
C ARG A 394 17.20 15.20 -0.73
N SER A 395 16.93 16.08 -1.70
CA SER A 395 15.56 16.24 -2.20
C SER A 395 15.05 15.01 -2.96
N ILE A 396 15.95 14.27 -3.63
CA ILE A 396 15.64 12.98 -4.25
C ILE A 396 15.36 11.94 -3.15
N GLU A 397 16.23 11.86 -2.15
CA GLU A 397 16.06 10.94 -1.01
C GLU A 397 14.73 11.19 -0.28
N ARG A 398 14.39 12.45 -0.02
CA ARG A 398 13.10 12.81 0.61
C ARG A 398 11.91 12.31 -0.20
N ARG A 399 11.94 12.41 -1.54
CA ARG A 399 10.83 11.99 -2.42
C ARG A 399 10.73 10.50 -2.63
N THR A 400 11.86 9.82 -2.69
CA THR A 400 11.93 8.38 -3.04
C THR A 400 12.11 7.48 -1.83
N GLY A 401 12.63 8.03 -0.74
CA GLY A 401 13.10 7.26 0.40
C GLY A 401 14.33 6.41 0.11
N ILE A 402 14.97 6.55 -1.06
CA ILE A 402 16.20 5.84 -1.42
C ILE A 402 17.38 6.60 -0.82
N PRO A 403 18.16 6.01 0.11
CA PRO A 403 19.38 6.63 0.63
C PRO A 403 20.45 6.68 -0.46
N LEU A 404 20.97 7.85 -0.77
CA LEU A 404 22.01 8.05 -1.81
C LEU A 404 23.32 8.61 -1.21
N LEU A 405 23.26 9.19 0.00
CA LEU A 405 24.39 9.77 0.73
C LEU A 405 24.78 8.94 1.94
#